data_1029cd536e503c1be1591852051cca4b
#
_entry.id   1029cd536e503c1be1591852051cca4b
#
_cell.length_a   1.000
_cell.length_b   1.000
_cell.length_c   1.000
_cell.angle_alpha   90.00
_cell.angle_beta   90.00
_cell.angle_gamma   90.00
#
_symmetry.space_group_name_H-M   'P 1'
#
loop_
_entity.id
_entity.type
_entity.pdbx_description
1 polymer ?
#
loop_
_entity_poly.entity_id
_entity_poly.type
_entity_poly.pdbx_seq_one_letter_code
_entity_poly.pdbx_strand_id
1 'polypeptide(L)'
;MQIVILQFVLRRLYYGGQIRMKAIIYTSNTGSTAEYAQLLGNELNFPVHSLQQAKNKVPVGSEIIYLGWIMAGGIKGYKKAAKLYKVCAVCGVGMGQTGTQLKELRDKNTIPQRIPLFTLQGNFDVKKLRGAYRFMMNVMVKTVGKGLAAKTDRTPEEDDMLDMIVNGGKRVSLQNLKTVTEWYKSVF
;
A
#
# COMPACT_ATOMS: atom_id res chain seq x y z
N MET A 1 4.97 -11.79 -20.88
CA MET A 1 6.26 -11.87 -20.15
C MET A 1 7.41 -11.19 -20.89
N GLN A 2 7.61 -11.41 -22.19
CA GLN A 2 8.72 -10.79 -22.98
C GLN A 2 8.63 -9.26 -23.12
N ILE A 3 7.45 -8.66 -23.25
CA ILE A 3 7.28 -7.21 -23.44
C ILE A 3 7.72 -6.41 -22.20
N VAL A 4 7.50 -6.94 -20.99
CA VAL A 4 7.92 -6.30 -19.74
C VAL A 4 9.45 -6.29 -19.63
N ILE A 5 10.10 -7.38 -20.00
CA ILE A 5 11.58 -7.51 -19.98
C ILE A 5 12.21 -6.52 -20.97
N LEU A 6 11.64 -6.38 -22.17
CA LEU A 6 12.16 -5.47 -23.21
C LEU A 6 12.02 -4.00 -22.78
N GLN A 7 10.91 -3.60 -22.17
CA GLN A 7 10.76 -2.25 -21.62
C GLN A 7 11.76 -1.97 -20.49
N PHE A 8 12.16 -3.00 -19.74
CA PHE A 8 13.15 -2.89 -18.68
C PHE A 8 14.57 -2.73 -19.19
N VAL A 9 14.96 -3.51 -20.18
CA VAL A 9 16.28 -3.42 -20.84
C VAL A 9 16.43 -2.05 -21.54
N LEU A 10 15.41 -1.57 -22.23
CA LEU A 10 15.40 -0.25 -22.84
C LEU A 10 15.49 0.89 -21.80
N ARG A 11 14.87 0.73 -20.63
CA ARG A 11 14.93 1.71 -19.53
C ARG A 11 16.34 1.79 -18.93
N ARG A 12 17.03 0.65 -18.82
CA ARG A 12 18.44 0.58 -18.33
C ARG A 12 19.41 1.23 -19.32
N LEU A 13 19.16 1.10 -20.64
CA LEU A 13 19.98 1.69 -21.71
C LEU A 13 19.72 3.19 -21.90
N TYR A 14 18.47 3.64 -21.74
CA TYR A 14 18.07 5.02 -22.02
C TYR A 14 18.37 6.01 -20.88
N TYR A 15 18.45 5.53 -19.63
CA TYR A 15 18.68 6.40 -18.47
C TYR A 15 20.09 6.33 -17.88
N GLY A 16 21.06 5.65 -18.50
CA GLY A 16 22.52 5.71 -18.20
C GLY A 16 22.95 5.81 -16.73
N GLY A 17 22.03 5.87 -15.79
CA GLY A 17 22.23 5.95 -14.36
C GLY A 17 21.61 4.75 -13.67
N GLN A 18 22.35 4.09 -12.79
CA GLN A 18 21.78 3.09 -11.89
C GLN A 18 20.59 3.70 -11.16
N ILE A 19 19.38 3.18 -11.42
CA ILE A 19 18.21 3.49 -10.60
C ILE A 19 18.56 3.01 -9.18
N ARG A 20 18.91 3.95 -8.31
CA ARG A 20 19.32 3.64 -6.95
C ARG A 20 18.20 4.07 -6.02
N MET A 21 17.30 3.12 -5.71
CA MET A 21 16.29 3.30 -4.68
C MET A 21 16.95 3.86 -3.40
N LYS A 22 16.39 4.93 -2.86
CA LYS A 22 16.97 5.63 -1.70
C LYS A 22 16.30 5.32 -0.39
N ALA A 23 14.99 5.10 -0.41
CA ALA A 23 14.20 4.90 0.81
C ALA A 23 12.82 4.30 0.53
N ILE A 24 12.24 3.77 1.59
CA ILE A 24 10.82 3.47 1.68
C ILE A 24 10.16 4.59 2.49
N ILE A 25 9.14 5.22 1.90
CA ILE A 25 8.42 6.32 2.55
C ILE A 25 6.96 5.93 2.75
N TYR A 26 6.41 6.23 3.93
CA TYR A 26 5.04 5.83 4.24
C TYR A 26 4.20 6.92 4.90
N THR A 27 2.88 6.75 4.80
CA THR A 27 1.88 7.45 5.63
C THR A 27 0.98 6.41 6.28
N SER A 28 0.96 6.37 7.61
CA SER A 28 0.17 5.40 8.39
C SER A 28 -0.81 6.12 9.31
N ASN A 29 -1.93 5.45 9.63
CA ASN A 29 -2.92 5.93 10.60
C ASN A 29 -2.98 5.00 11.83
N THR A 30 -3.26 3.72 11.65
CA THR A 30 -3.44 2.72 12.73
C THR A 30 -2.22 1.84 12.98
N GLY A 31 -1.15 2.03 12.20
CA GLY A 31 0.11 1.30 12.36
C GLY A 31 0.42 0.30 11.25
N SER A 32 -0.57 -0.34 10.61
CA SER A 32 -0.34 -1.41 9.61
C SER A 32 0.57 -0.99 8.47
N THR A 33 0.40 0.24 7.94
CA THR A 33 1.26 0.75 6.86
C THR A 33 2.70 0.96 7.33
N ALA A 34 2.89 1.42 8.57
CA ALA A 34 4.23 1.57 9.16
C ALA A 34 4.89 0.21 9.38
N GLU A 35 4.13 -0.78 9.84
CA GLU A 35 4.59 -2.16 10.03
C GLU A 35 5.03 -2.78 8.71
N TYR A 36 4.21 -2.68 7.64
CA TYR A 36 4.62 -3.13 6.30
C TYR A 36 5.85 -2.39 5.77
N ALA A 37 5.93 -1.07 5.97
CA ALA A 37 7.10 -0.31 5.54
C ALA A 37 8.38 -0.79 6.23
N GLN A 38 8.31 -1.10 7.53
CA GLN A 38 9.44 -1.63 8.28
C GLN A 38 9.83 -3.04 7.83
N LEU A 39 8.84 -3.93 7.64
CA LEU A 39 9.08 -5.28 7.12
C LEU A 39 9.76 -5.24 5.74
N LEU A 40 9.23 -4.39 4.84
CA LEU A 40 9.80 -4.22 3.50
C LEU A 40 11.20 -3.58 3.55
N GLY A 41 11.42 -2.62 4.45
CA GLY A 41 12.72 -1.99 4.67
C GLY A 41 13.78 -2.98 5.13
N ASN A 42 13.42 -3.86 6.04
CA ASN A 42 14.30 -4.93 6.51
C ASN A 42 14.62 -5.94 5.39
N GLU A 43 13.60 -6.35 4.62
CA GLU A 43 13.75 -7.31 3.52
C GLU A 43 14.64 -6.77 2.38
N LEU A 44 14.51 -5.48 2.05
CA LEU A 44 15.22 -4.85 0.94
C LEU A 44 16.46 -4.06 1.37
N ASN A 45 16.74 -4.00 2.67
CA ASN A 45 17.82 -3.22 3.28
C ASN A 45 17.77 -1.72 2.91
N PHE A 46 16.59 -1.11 3.06
CA PHE A 46 16.36 0.32 2.82
C PHE A 46 15.98 1.07 4.08
N PRO A 47 16.40 2.34 4.22
CA PRO A 47 15.92 3.21 5.28
C PRO A 47 14.41 3.48 5.10
N VAL A 48 13.71 3.50 6.24
CA VAL A 48 12.25 3.68 6.30
C VAL A 48 11.93 4.98 7.02
N HIS A 49 11.11 5.82 6.38
CA HIS A 49 10.72 7.11 6.95
C HIS A 49 9.23 7.37 6.76
N SER A 50 8.60 7.96 7.76
CA SER A 50 7.29 8.57 7.51
C SER A 50 7.43 9.73 6.52
N LEU A 51 6.36 10.05 5.78
CA LEU A 51 6.38 11.17 4.81
C LEU A 51 6.74 12.52 5.47
N GLN A 52 6.45 12.66 6.76
CA GLN A 52 6.86 13.84 7.52
C GLN A 52 8.36 13.88 7.79
N GLN A 53 8.94 12.77 8.25
CA GLN A 53 10.37 12.65 8.51
C GLN A 53 11.21 12.69 7.24
N ALA A 54 10.70 12.11 6.16
CA ALA A 54 11.40 12.02 4.88
C ALA A 54 11.76 13.38 4.29
N LYS A 55 10.98 14.43 4.58
CA LYS A 55 11.27 15.79 4.10
C LYS A 55 12.65 16.32 4.51
N ASN A 56 13.14 15.89 5.68
CA ASN A 56 14.43 16.31 6.22
C ASN A 56 15.53 15.27 6.06
N LYS A 57 15.20 14.05 5.61
CA LYS A 57 16.13 12.91 5.57
C LYS A 57 16.38 12.36 4.17
N VAL A 58 15.45 12.60 3.25
CA VAL A 58 15.52 12.08 1.89
C VAL A 58 15.52 13.26 0.92
N PRO A 59 16.55 13.40 0.07
CA PRO A 59 16.60 14.49 -0.91
C PRO A 59 15.38 14.49 -1.84
N VAL A 60 14.87 15.67 -2.17
CA VAL A 60 13.80 15.81 -3.15
C VAL A 60 14.24 15.23 -4.50
N GLY A 61 13.33 14.57 -5.20
CA GLY A 61 13.62 13.87 -6.46
C GLY A 61 14.20 12.46 -6.30
N SER A 62 14.51 12.03 -5.06
CA SER A 62 14.99 10.67 -4.81
C SER A 62 13.99 9.60 -5.26
N GLU A 63 14.49 8.47 -5.73
CA GLU A 63 13.70 7.29 -6.08
C GLU A 63 13.27 6.55 -4.82
N ILE A 64 11.96 6.29 -4.70
CA ILE A 64 11.36 5.70 -3.49
C ILE A 64 10.31 4.64 -3.81
N ILE A 65 10.07 3.73 -2.86
CA ILE A 65 8.83 2.98 -2.75
C ILE A 65 7.92 3.73 -1.78
N TYR A 66 6.68 3.94 -2.16
CA TYR A 66 5.71 4.64 -1.33
C TYR A 66 4.63 3.70 -0.79
N LEU A 67 4.39 3.72 0.53
CA LEU A 67 3.28 3.01 1.15
C LEU A 67 2.29 4.00 1.77
N GLY A 68 0.99 3.86 1.46
CA GLY A 68 -0.06 4.70 2.03
C GLY A 68 -1.28 3.90 2.45
N TRP A 69 -1.90 4.27 3.57
CA TRP A 69 -3.16 3.64 3.95
C TRP A 69 -4.29 4.09 3.04
N ILE A 70 -5.23 3.17 2.78
CA ILE A 70 -6.37 3.41 1.90
C ILE A 70 -7.53 3.96 2.73
N MET A 71 -8.15 5.02 2.23
CA MET A 71 -9.39 5.55 2.77
C MET A 71 -10.28 6.05 1.66
N ALA A 72 -11.48 5.50 1.60
CA ALA A 72 -12.47 5.81 0.56
C ALA A 72 -11.83 5.77 -0.85
N GLY A 73 -11.03 4.73 -1.13
CA GLY A 73 -10.30 4.53 -2.38
C GLY A 73 -9.12 5.47 -2.62
N GLY A 74 -8.82 6.41 -1.72
CA GLY A 74 -7.65 7.27 -1.79
C GLY A 74 -6.46 6.70 -1.02
N ILE A 75 -5.28 6.65 -1.65
CA ILE A 75 -4.02 6.30 -0.98
C ILE A 75 -3.45 7.55 -0.34
N LYS A 76 -3.54 7.62 0.99
CA LYS A 76 -3.17 8.82 1.75
C LYS A 76 -1.70 9.13 1.63
N GLY A 77 -1.43 10.41 1.34
CA GLY A 77 -0.07 10.95 1.19
C GLY A 77 0.56 10.73 -0.19
N TYR A 78 0.02 9.85 -1.05
CA TYR A 78 0.61 9.55 -2.36
C TYR A 78 0.83 10.80 -3.22
N LYS A 79 -0.19 11.64 -3.42
CA LYS A 79 -0.07 12.85 -4.25
C LYS A 79 1.03 13.80 -3.75
N LYS A 80 1.24 13.86 -2.43
CA LYS A 80 2.30 14.68 -1.82
C LYS A 80 3.67 14.03 -2.00
N ALA A 81 3.78 12.72 -1.84
CA ALA A 81 5.01 11.98 -2.08
C ALA A 81 5.43 12.09 -3.56
N ALA A 82 4.49 11.93 -4.50
CA ALA A 82 4.74 12.04 -5.94
C ALA A 82 5.16 13.44 -6.42
N LYS A 83 4.84 14.50 -5.64
CA LYS A 83 5.34 15.86 -5.90
C LYS A 83 6.78 16.07 -5.44
N LEU A 84 7.21 15.34 -4.41
CA LEU A 84 8.52 15.51 -3.78
C LEU A 84 9.55 14.49 -4.29
N TYR A 85 9.10 13.31 -4.66
CA TYR A 85 9.97 12.17 -4.95
C TYR A 85 9.58 11.48 -6.26
N LYS A 86 10.51 10.75 -6.83
CA LYS A 86 10.28 9.86 -7.95
C LYS A 86 9.78 8.52 -7.41
N VAL A 87 8.46 8.36 -7.39
CA VAL A 87 7.83 7.13 -6.90
C VAL A 87 8.01 6.02 -7.92
N CYS A 88 8.73 4.96 -7.55
CA CYS A 88 9.00 3.81 -8.39
C CYS A 88 7.97 2.69 -8.23
N ALA A 89 7.38 2.57 -7.05
CA ALA A 89 6.25 1.68 -6.77
C ALA A 89 5.35 2.26 -5.68
N VAL A 90 4.08 1.88 -5.69
CA VAL A 90 3.07 2.28 -4.70
C VAL A 90 2.45 1.05 -4.06
N CYS A 91 2.36 1.03 -2.73
CA CYS A 91 1.61 0.04 -1.99
C CYS A 91 0.45 0.72 -1.24
N GLY A 92 -0.77 0.34 -1.55
CA GLY A 92 -1.96 0.74 -0.81
C GLY A 92 -2.26 -0.28 0.29
N VAL A 93 -2.37 0.18 1.55
CA VAL A 93 -2.69 -0.69 2.70
C VAL A 93 -4.11 -0.43 3.15
N GLY A 94 -4.95 -1.44 3.10
CA GLY A 94 -6.39 -1.33 3.39
C GLY A 94 -6.97 -2.57 4.03
N MET A 95 -8.30 -2.62 4.11
CA MET A 95 -9.04 -3.76 4.67
C MET A 95 -9.25 -4.89 3.65
N GLY A 96 -9.22 -4.58 2.35
CA GLY A 96 -9.39 -5.58 1.29
C GLY A 96 -8.22 -6.55 1.24
N GLN A 97 -8.46 -7.72 0.69
CA GLN A 97 -7.43 -8.74 0.49
C GLN A 97 -6.27 -8.21 -0.36
N THR A 98 -5.08 -8.75 -0.09
CA THR A 98 -3.87 -8.43 -0.86
C THR A 98 -4.07 -8.76 -2.33
N GLY A 99 -3.69 -7.82 -3.22
CA GLY A 99 -3.81 -7.97 -4.67
C GLY A 99 -5.16 -7.55 -5.27
N THR A 100 -6.13 -7.13 -4.47
CA THR A 100 -7.46 -6.70 -4.95
C THR A 100 -7.57 -5.18 -5.18
N GLN A 101 -8.63 -4.72 -5.85
CA GLN A 101 -9.00 -3.30 -6.05
C GLN A 101 -7.95 -2.45 -6.80
N LEU A 102 -7.05 -3.08 -7.55
CA LEU A 102 -5.92 -2.38 -8.20
C LEU A 102 -6.39 -1.33 -9.22
N LYS A 103 -7.41 -1.66 -10.02
CA LYS A 103 -7.92 -0.77 -11.08
C LYS A 103 -8.55 0.48 -10.47
N GLU A 104 -9.46 0.31 -9.53
CA GLU A 104 -10.18 1.40 -8.85
C GLU A 104 -9.21 2.35 -8.12
N LEU A 105 -8.22 1.76 -7.43
CA LEU A 105 -7.20 2.54 -6.72
C LEU A 105 -6.30 3.32 -7.68
N ARG A 106 -5.91 2.70 -8.80
CA ARG A 106 -5.10 3.37 -9.82
C ARG A 106 -5.81 4.58 -10.39
N ASP A 107 -7.05 4.38 -10.82
CA ASP A 107 -7.87 5.42 -11.45
C ASP A 107 -8.12 6.58 -10.47
N LYS A 108 -8.55 6.28 -9.24
CA LYS A 108 -8.87 7.29 -8.23
C LYS A 108 -7.67 8.11 -7.76
N ASN A 109 -6.50 7.51 -7.73
CA ASN A 109 -5.27 8.19 -7.30
C ASN A 109 -4.45 8.73 -8.49
N THR A 110 -4.91 8.52 -9.72
CA THR A 110 -4.22 8.94 -10.95
C THR A 110 -2.78 8.41 -11.00
N ILE A 111 -2.60 7.11 -10.65
CA ILE A 111 -1.29 6.46 -10.66
C ILE A 111 -0.96 6.04 -12.09
N PRO A 112 0.13 6.57 -12.71
CA PRO A 112 0.53 6.20 -14.07
C PRO A 112 0.70 4.69 -14.24
N GLN A 113 0.33 4.15 -15.41
CA GLN A 113 0.44 2.71 -15.70
C GLN A 113 1.86 2.16 -15.55
N ARG A 114 2.88 2.99 -15.81
CA ARG A 114 4.29 2.61 -15.65
C ARG A 114 4.74 2.41 -14.21
N ILE A 115 3.94 2.88 -13.22
CA ILE A 115 4.26 2.72 -11.80
C ILE A 115 3.52 1.48 -11.29
N PRO A 116 4.23 0.44 -10.83
CA PRO A 116 3.63 -0.70 -10.15
C PRO A 116 2.79 -0.28 -8.96
N LEU A 117 1.60 -0.86 -8.86
CA LEU A 117 0.67 -0.67 -7.76
C LEU A 117 0.39 -2.02 -7.12
N PHE A 118 0.54 -2.08 -5.83
CA PHE A 118 0.23 -3.23 -4.99
C PHE A 118 -0.79 -2.85 -3.93
N THR A 119 -1.63 -3.80 -3.54
CA THR A 119 -2.52 -3.66 -2.39
C THR A 119 -2.16 -4.71 -1.34
N LEU A 120 -2.17 -4.31 -0.10
CA LEU A 120 -1.78 -5.12 1.05
C LEU A 120 -2.88 -5.08 2.10
N GLN A 121 -3.30 -6.23 2.60
CA GLN A 121 -4.29 -6.31 3.65
C GLN A 121 -3.68 -5.88 4.99
N GLY A 122 -4.25 -4.86 5.60
CA GLY A 122 -3.81 -4.33 6.90
C GLY A 122 -4.56 -4.94 8.08
N ASN A 123 -4.03 -4.72 9.28
CA ASN A 123 -4.72 -5.06 10.51
C ASN A 123 -5.99 -4.20 10.67
N PHE A 124 -7.02 -4.76 11.27
CA PHE A 124 -8.24 -4.04 11.57
C PHE A 124 -8.42 -3.91 13.10
N ASP A 125 -8.37 -2.68 13.58
CA ASP A 125 -8.59 -2.35 14.98
C ASP A 125 -9.24 -0.97 15.08
N VAL A 126 -10.56 -0.94 15.22
CA VAL A 126 -11.34 0.30 15.34
C VAL A 126 -10.95 1.10 16.59
N LYS A 127 -10.44 0.43 17.64
CA LYS A 127 -10.04 1.10 18.88
C LYS A 127 -8.84 2.02 18.69
N LYS A 128 -7.99 1.74 17.72
CA LYS A 128 -6.84 2.59 17.36
C LYS A 128 -7.20 3.83 16.55
N LEU A 129 -8.40 3.88 15.97
CA LEU A 129 -8.89 5.04 15.26
C LEU A 129 -9.32 6.15 16.23
N ARG A 130 -9.13 7.41 15.82
CA ARG A 130 -9.50 8.59 16.63
C ARG A 130 -10.39 9.55 15.85
N GLY A 131 -11.16 10.37 16.57
CA GLY A 131 -11.99 11.43 16.01
C GLY A 131 -12.98 10.96 14.95
N ALA A 132 -13.14 11.75 13.90
CA ALA A 132 -14.09 11.49 12.82
C ALA A 132 -13.88 10.13 12.11
N TYR A 133 -12.65 9.65 12.04
CA TYR A 133 -12.33 8.36 11.43
C TYR A 133 -12.91 7.19 12.24
N ARG A 134 -12.86 7.26 13.56
CA ARG A 134 -13.48 6.26 14.45
C ARG A 134 -15.00 6.24 14.29
N PHE A 135 -15.61 7.43 14.26
CA PHE A 135 -17.05 7.55 14.04
C PHE A 135 -17.49 6.96 12.70
N MET A 136 -16.85 7.37 11.61
CA MET A 136 -17.14 6.89 10.27
C MET A 136 -16.95 5.38 10.13
N MET A 137 -15.88 4.83 10.73
CA MET A 137 -15.62 3.41 10.72
C MET A 137 -16.67 2.64 11.54
N ASN A 138 -17.11 3.16 12.68
CA ASN A 138 -18.20 2.56 13.46
C ASN A 138 -19.52 2.50 12.67
N VAL A 139 -19.83 3.55 11.89
CA VAL A 139 -21.02 3.55 11.01
C VAL A 139 -20.85 2.48 9.93
N MET A 140 -19.70 2.43 9.26
CA MET A 140 -19.41 1.44 8.23
C MET A 140 -19.49 0.00 8.79
N VAL A 141 -18.89 -0.27 9.94
CA VAL A 141 -18.94 -1.58 10.62
C VAL A 141 -20.39 -1.99 10.90
N LYS A 142 -21.21 -1.06 11.39
CA LYS A 142 -22.63 -1.36 11.67
C LYS A 142 -23.44 -1.63 10.39
N THR A 143 -23.21 -0.89 9.32
CA THR A 143 -23.98 -1.02 8.06
C THR A 143 -23.50 -2.22 7.24
N VAL A 144 -22.20 -2.27 6.94
CA VAL A 144 -21.61 -3.36 6.14
C VAL A 144 -21.63 -4.68 6.90
N GLY A 145 -21.28 -4.66 8.18
CA GLY A 145 -21.31 -5.85 9.03
C GLY A 145 -22.70 -6.48 9.15
N LYS A 146 -23.77 -5.67 9.31
CA LYS A 146 -25.14 -6.19 9.29
C LYS A 146 -25.53 -6.74 7.91
N GLY A 147 -25.17 -6.07 6.84
CA GLY A 147 -25.43 -6.54 5.48
C GLY A 147 -24.76 -7.87 5.17
N LEU A 148 -23.47 -7.98 5.50
CA LEU A 148 -22.72 -9.22 5.34
C LEU A 148 -23.25 -10.35 6.25
N ALA A 149 -23.57 -10.06 7.50
CA ALA A 149 -24.11 -11.06 8.41
C ALA A 149 -25.46 -11.62 7.96
N ALA A 150 -26.28 -10.80 7.31
CA ALA A 150 -27.59 -11.23 6.77
C ALA A 150 -27.49 -12.00 5.44
N LYS A 151 -26.35 -11.97 4.76
CA LYS A 151 -26.14 -12.63 3.49
C LYS A 151 -25.80 -14.12 3.72
N THR A 152 -26.49 -15.03 3.04
CA THR A 152 -26.33 -16.50 3.17
C THR A 152 -25.33 -17.09 2.17
N ASP A 153 -25.07 -16.37 1.05
CA ASP A 153 -24.22 -16.79 -0.06
C ASP A 153 -22.96 -15.90 -0.18
N ARG A 154 -22.28 -15.70 0.97
CA ARG A 154 -21.06 -14.88 1.00
C ARG A 154 -19.92 -15.56 0.26
N THR A 155 -19.12 -14.72 -0.43
CA THR A 155 -17.84 -15.16 -0.98
C THR A 155 -16.78 -15.29 0.12
N PRO A 156 -15.66 -16.01 -0.11
CA PRO A 156 -14.56 -16.07 0.86
C PRO A 156 -14.01 -14.70 1.27
N GLU A 157 -14.01 -13.72 0.36
CA GLU A 157 -13.61 -12.35 0.64
C GLU A 157 -14.60 -11.62 1.56
N GLU A 158 -15.90 -11.89 1.38
CA GLU A 158 -16.95 -11.34 2.24
C GLU A 158 -16.92 -11.95 3.63
N ASP A 159 -16.60 -13.25 3.74
CA ASP A 159 -16.42 -13.94 5.03
C ASP A 159 -15.20 -13.39 5.78
N ASP A 160 -14.05 -13.20 5.09
CA ASP A 160 -12.86 -12.58 5.70
C ASP A 160 -13.15 -11.13 6.13
N MET A 161 -13.90 -10.37 5.34
CA MET A 161 -14.34 -9.03 5.70
C MET A 161 -15.22 -9.02 6.94
N LEU A 162 -16.18 -9.93 7.03
CA LEU A 162 -17.06 -10.08 8.20
C LEU A 162 -16.26 -10.48 9.44
N ASP A 163 -15.34 -11.43 9.33
CA ASP A 163 -14.44 -11.84 10.41
C ASP A 163 -13.62 -10.66 10.93
N MET A 164 -13.01 -9.89 10.00
CA MET A 164 -12.29 -8.67 10.38
C MET A 164 -13.17 -7.65 11.11
N ILE A 165 -14.41 -7.47 10.67
CA ILE A 165 -15.35 -6.51 11.26
C ILE A 165 -15.74 -6.94 12.70
N VAL A 166 -15.98 -8.22 12.90
CA VAL A 166 -16.48 -8.78 14.17
C VAL A 166 -15.34 -8.99 15.17
N ASN A 167 -14.29 -9.65 14.74
CA ASN A 167 -13.21 -10.12 15.61
C ASN A 167 -11.98 -9.22 15.58
N GLY A 168 -11.89 -8.29 14.59
CA GLY A 168 -10.66 -7.58 14.28
C GLY A 168 -9.64 -8.54 13.71
N GLY A 169 -8.36 -8.19 13.81
CA GLY A 169 -7.32 -9.17 13.46
C GLY A 169 -6.01 -8.56 12.98
N LYS A 170 -4.96 -9.35 13.13
CA LYS A 170 -3.66 -9.09 12.53
C LYS A 170 -3.59 -9.77 11.17
N ARG A 171 -3.45 -8.98 10.12
CA ARG A 171 -3.32 -9.44 8.71
C ARG A 171 -1.99 -9.02 8.09
N VAL A 172 -1.23 -8.15 8.76
CA VAL A 172 0.11 -7.76 8.31
C VAL A 172 1.04 -8.98 8.39
N SER A 173 1.64 -9.33 7.27
CA SER A 173 2.56 -10.47 7.16
C SER A 173 3.58 -10.25 6.03
N LEU A 174 4.74 -10.92 6.14
CA LEU A 174 5.74 -10.98 5.05
C LEU A 174 5.19 -11.64 3.78
N GLN A 175 4.27 -12.58 3.92
CA GLN A 175 3.63 -13.26 2.79
C GLN A 175 2.90 -12.27 1.88
N ASN A 176 2.24 -11.26 2.45
CA ASN A 176 1.56 -10.22 1.67
C ASN A 176 2.54 -9.33 0.88
N LEU A 177 3.80 -9.25 1.31
CA LEU A 177 4.86 -8.48 0.62
C LEU A 177 5.52 -9.26 -0.52
N LYS A 178 5.24 -10.55 -0.67
CA LYS A 178 5.92 -11.41 -1.66
C LYS A 178 5.94 -10.80 -3.05
N THR A 179 4.80 -10.36 -3.56
CA THR A 179 4.71 -9.75 -4.91
C THR A 179 5.52 -8.46 -5.03
N VAL A 180 5.61 -7.67 -3.96
CA VAL A 180 6.41 -6.43 -3.93
C VAL A 180 7.90 -6.76 -3.97
N THR A 181 8.33 -7.74 -3.18
CA THR A 181 9.75 -8.15 -3.12
C THR A 181 10.19 -8.86 -4.39
N GLU A 182 9.34 -9.70 -4.98
CA GLU A 182 9.58 -10.34 -6.28
C GLU A 182 9.70 -9.30 -7.40
N TRP A 183 8.79 -8.33 -7.43
CA TRP A 183 8.90 -7.22 -8.36
C TRP A 183 10.23 -6.49 -8.18
N TYR A 184 10.59 -6.12 -6.96
CA TYR A 184 11.85 -5.43 -6.71
C TYR A 184 13.06 -6.23 -7.23
N LYS A 185 13.16 -7.52 -6.88
CA LYS A 185 14.24 -8.41 -7.33
C LYS A 185 14.29 -8.62 -8.85
N SER A 186 13.14 -8.47 -9.54
CA SER A 186 13.08 -8.57 -11.01
C SER A 186 13.55 -7.31 -11.73
N VAL A 187 13.66 -6.19 -10.99
CA VAL A 187 13.90 -4.85 -11.55
C VAL A 187 15.31 -4.35 -11.25
N PHE A 188 15.85 -4.78 -10.10
CA PHE A 188 17.13 -4.33 -9.54
C PHE A 188 18.06 -5.50 -9.25
#